data_8bdc75f23831f0390cbd1dc5e8663184
#
_entry.id   8bdc75f23831f0390cbd1dc5e8663184
#
_cell.length_a   1.000
_cell.length_b   1.000
_cell.length_c   1.000
_cell.angle_alpha   90.00
_cell.angle_beta   90.00
_cell.angle_gamma   90.00
#
_symmetry.space_group_name_H-M   'P 1'
#
loop_
_entity.id
_entity.type
_entity.pdbx_description
1 polymer ?
#
loop_
_entity_poly.entity_id
_entity_poly.type
_entity_poly.pdbx_seq_one_letter_code
_entity_poly.pdbx_strand_id
1 'polypeptide(L)'
;MPVYNQKVMDHFSNPRNVGEIPDADGIGEEGNPVCGDMMTFYIKVKDNRLEDVKFKTFGCGAAIAVSSMVSEMAMGKTLEEALKITPRSVADELEGLPKNKFHCSNLGAQALEKAIKDYQAKQKGEAAPAKEPAVAAPAEKAHACPFCDGEVMEADLPYCKACGVKVLLCPNCKQPVGKDVSQCPKCGASISLKG
;
A
#
# COMPACT_ATOMS: atom_id res chain seq x y z
N MET A 1 24.26 -7.97 17.79
CA MET A 1 22.96 -8.31 18.39
C MET A 1 21.95 -8.37 17.24
N PRO A 2 21.08 -9.36 17.15
CA PRO A 2 20.08 -9.41 16.10
C PRO A 2 19.16 -8.18 16.20
N VAL A 3 18.84 -7.58 15.06
CA VAL A 3 17.98 -6.39 14.98
C VAL A 3 16.55 -6.70 15.41
N TYR A 4 16.12 -7.97 15.29
CA TYR A 4 14.80 -8.48 15.64
C TYR A 4 14.93 -9.59 16.71
N ASN A 5 13.93 -9.67 17.60
CA ASN A 5 13.81 -10.76 18.55
C ASN A 5 13.36 -12.07 17.86
N GLN A 6 13.36 -13.17 18.60
CA GLN A 6 13.05 -14.50 18.08
C GLN A 6 11.62 -14.59 17.53
N LYS A 7 10.65 -13.93 18.15
CA LYS A 7 9.23 -13.99 17.76
C LYS A 7 8.98 -13.24 16.44
N VAL A 8 9.62 -12.08 16.26
CA VAL A 8 9.60 -11.35 14.98
C VAL A 8 10.23 -12.18 13.88
N MET A 9 11.35 -12.83 14.16
CA MET A 9 12.04 -13.70 13.19
C MET A 9 11.22 -14.93 12.83
N ASP A 10 10.49 -15.51 13.80
CA ASP A 10 9.62 -16.66 13.56
C ASP A 10 8.45 -16.25 12.63
N HIS A 11 7.73 -15.16 12.93
CA HIS A 11 6.65 -14.65 12.09
C HIS A 11 7.11 -14.17 10.71
N PHE A 12 8.35 -13.74 10.59
CA PHE A 12 8.95 -13.41 9.30
C PHE A 12 9.27 -14.65 8.47
N SER A 13 9.88 -15.67 9.09
CA SER A 13 10.32 -16.88 8.38
C SER A 13 9.18 -17.86 8.11
N ASN A 14 8.18 -17.90 9.00
CA ASN A 14 7.00 -18.77 8.90
C ASN A 14 5.72 -17.94 9.08
N PRO A 15 5.40 -17.02 8.16
CA PRO A 15 4.23 -16.17 8.31
C PRO A 15 2.93 -16.99 8.25
N ARG A 16 2.02 -16.73 9.20
CA ARG A 16 0.71 -17.38 9.31
C ARG A 16 -0.31 -16.60 8.49
N ASN A 17 -1.29 -17.32 7.94
CA ASN A 17 -2.43 -16.72 7.24
C ASN A 17 -2.07 -15.87 6.02
N VAL A 18 -0.96 -16.17 5.35
CA VAL A 18 -0.58 -15.50 4.10
C VAL A 18 -1.52 -15.94 2.98
N GLY A 19 -2.01 -15.00 2.21
CA GLY A 19 -2.85 -15.25 1.04
C GLY A 19 -3.95 -14.22 0.87
N GLU A 20 -4.93 -14.56 0.06
CA GLU A 20 -6.15 -13.78 -0.13
C GLU A 20 -7.38 -14.67 0.03
N ILE A 21 -8.51 -14.05 0.30
CA ILE A 21 -9.82 -14.70 0.32
C ILE A 21 -10.57 -14.16 -0.90
N PRO A 22 -10.81 -14.96 -1.96
CA PRO A 22 -11.43 -14.47 -3.20
C PRO A 22 -12.84 -13.88 -2.99
N ASP A 23 -13.57 -14.43 -2.02
CA ASP A 23 -14.92 -14.03 -1.62
C ASP A 23 -14.91 -13.32 -0.25
N ALA A 24 -13.89 -12.52 0.03
CA ALA A 24 -13.77 -11.79 1.28
C ALA A 24 -14.97 -10.86 1.51
N ASP A 25 -15.50 -10.90 2.73
CA ASP A 25 -16.59 -10.02 3.14
C ASP A 25 -16.12 -8.58 3.35
N GLY A 26 -14.87 -8.41 3.75
CA GLY A 26 -14.21 -7.11 3.85
C GLY A 26 -12.75 -7.15 3.43
N ILE A 27 -12.30 -6.06 2.82
CA ILE A 27 -10.91 -5.87 2.37
C ILE A 27 -10.42 -4.52 2.86
N GLY A 28 -9.24 -4.50 3.47
CA GLY A 28 -8.61 -3.27 3.93
C GLY A 28 -7.16 -3.20 3.50
N GLU A 29 -6.79 -2.08 2.91
CA GLU A 29 -5.44 -1.81 2.45
C GLU A 29 -4.88 -0.55 3.12
N GLU A 30 -3.63 -0.64 3.54
CA GLU A 30 -2.87 0.49 4.07
C GLU A 30 -1.43 0.44 3.56
N GLY A 31 -0.91 1.60 3.20
CA GLY A 31 0.44 1.74 2.69
C GLY A 31 1.17 2.95 3.27
N ASN A 32 2.48 2.81 3.39
CA ASN A 32 3.34 3.92 3.79
C ASN A 32 4.23 4.34 2.61
N PRO A 33 3.97 5.49 1.98
CA PRO A 33 4.72 5.94 0.82
C PRO A 33 6.19 6.27 1.13
N VAL A 34 6.55 6.44 2.41
CA VAL A 34 7.93 6.77 2.82
C VAL A 34 8.84 5.53 2.76
N CYS A 35 8.36 4.37 3.20
CA CYS A 35 9.14 3.13 3.16
C CYS A 35 8.69 2.16 2.06
N GLY A 36 7.57 2.45 1.36
CA GLY A 36 7.03 1.58 0.32
C GLY A 36 6.34 0.31 0.84
N ASP A 37 6.20 0.17 2.16
CA ASP A 37 5.47 -0.98 2.73
C ASP A 37 3.98 -0.86 2.43
N MET A 38 3.34 -1.96 2.05
CA MET A 38 1.90 -2.07 1.80
C MET A 38 1.36 -3.35 2.44
N MET A 39 0.20 -3.24 3.09
CA MET A 39 -0.47 -4.35 3.77
C MET A 39 -1.93 -4.39 3.34
N THR A 40 -2.39 -5.53 2.86
CA THR A 40 -3.79 -5.79 2.51
C THR A 40 -4.30 -6.93 3.36
N PHE A 41 -5.41 -6.70 4.08
CA PHE A 41 -6.10 -7.72 4.84
C PHE A 41 -7.42 -8.10 4.18
N TYR A 42 -7.70 -9.38 4.17
CA TYR A 42 -8.94 -10.01 3.70
C TYR A 42 -9.60 -10.68 4.89
N ILE A 43 -10.88 -10.39 5.12
CA ILE A 43 -11.62 -10.98 6.24
C ILE A 43 -12.87 -11.71 5.76
N LYS A 44 -13.15 -12.83 6.39
CA LYS A 44 -14.41 -13.56 6.31
C LYS A 44 -15.11 -13.45 7.65
N VAL A 45 -16.38 -13.06 7.64
CA VAL A 45 -17.14 -12.81 8.86
C VAL A 45 -18.31 -13.78 8.94
N LYS A 46 -18.43 -14.45 10.09
CA LYS A 46 -19.56 -15.31 10.42
C LYS A 46 -19.98 -15.06 11.87
N ASP A 47 -21.28 -14.91 12.10
CA ASP A 47 -21.84 -14.68 13.43
C ASP A 47 -21.15 -13.54 14.20
N ASN A 48 -20.87 -12.42 13.51
CA ASN A 48 -20.15 -11.26 14.03
C ASN A 48 -18.72 -11.55 14.51
N ARG A 49 -18.11 -12.66 14.05
CA ARG A 49 -16.73 -13.06 14.34
C ARG A 49 -15.93 -13.19 13.06
N LEU A 50 -14.65 -12.96 13.16
CA LEU A 50 -13.69 -13.17 12.08
C LEU A 50 -13.41 -14.69 11.97
N GLU A 51 -14.08 -15.36 11.02
CA GLU A 51 -13.92 -16.80 10.76
C GLU A 51 -12.57 -17.07 10.06
N ASP A 52 -12.21 -16.24 9.10
CA ASP A 52 -10.90 -16.31 8.41
C ASP A 52 -10.33 -14.89 8.21
N VAL A 53 -9.02 -14.79 8.40
CA VAL A 53 -8.27 -13.55 8.20
C VAL A 53 -6.99 -13.88 7.45
N LYS A 54 -6.85 -13.36 6.26
CA LYS A 54 -5.63 -13.50 5.45
C LYS A 54 -5.04 -12.17 5.09
N PHE A 55 -3.78 -12.19 4.72
CA PHE A 55 -3.11 -10.96 4.31
C PHE A 55 -2.13 -11.17 3.16
N LYS A 56 -1.93 -10.11 2.41
CA LYS A 56 -0.80 -9.91 1.51
C LYS A 56 -0.01 -8.69 1.96
N THR A 57 1.29 -8.79 1.98
CA THR A 57 2.17 -7.70 2.39
C THR A 57 3.32 -7.58 1.41
N PHE A 58 3.57 -6.38 0.97
CA PHE A 58 4.79 -5.98 0.27
C PHE A 58 5.56 -5.03 1.18
N GLY A 59 6.77 -5.41 1.60
CA GLY A 59 7.52 -4.58 2.52
C GLY A 59 8.67 -5.29 3.22
N CYS A 60 9.15 -4.69 4.30
CA CYS A 60 10.27 -5.20 5.07
C CYS A 60 9.88 -6.40 5.96
N GLY A 61 10.87 -7.13 6.50
CA GLY A 61 10.62 -8.28 7.37
C GLY A 61 9.74 -7.98 8.59
N ALA A 62 9.83 -6.76 9.14
CA ALA A 62 8.92 -6.33 10.22
C ALA A 62 7.47 -6.17 9.72
N ALA A 63 7.26 -5.73 8.48
CA ALA A 63 5.93 -5.62 7.89
C ALA A 63 5.27 -7.00 7.76
N ILE A 64 6.02 -8.00 7.30
CA ILE A 64 5.55 -9.39 7.19
C ILE A 64 5.22 -9.96 8.58
N ALA A 65 6.13 -9.78 9.55
CA ALA A 65 5.93 -10.30 10.91
C ALA A 65 4.72 -9.64 11.60
N VAL A 66 4.52 -8.33 11.43
CA VAL A 66 3.37 -7.59 11.94
C VAL A 66 2.08 -8.10 11.30
N SER A 67 2.03 -8.23 9.97
CA SER A 67 0.82 -8.72 9.29
C SER A 67 0.45 -10.13 9.74
N SER A 68 1.45 -11.01 9.89
CA SER A 68 1.26 -12.36 10.44
C SER A 68 0.70 -12.32 11.86
N MET A 69 1.26 -11.50 12.75
CA MET A 69 0.78 -11.38 14.13
C MET A 69 -0.63 -10.80 14.19
N VAL A 70 -0.91 -9.74 13.44
CA VAL A 70 -2.25 -9.12 13.39
C VAL A 70 -3.31 -10.11 12.91
N SER A 71 -3.00 -10.94 11.91
CA SER A 71 -3.92 -11.97 11.42
C SER A 71 -4.24 -13.01 12.49
N GLU A 72 -3.24 -13.49 13.25
CA GLU A 72 -3.46 -14.41 14.37
C GLU A 72 -4.25 -13.77 15.50
N MET A 73 -3.91 -12.54 15.87
CA MET A 73 -4.63 -11.82 16.92
C MET A 73 -6.10 -11.56 16.57
N ALA A 74 -6.41 -11.38 15.29
CA ALA A 74 -7.76 -11.10 14.81
C ALA A 74 -8.62 -12.35 14.64
N MET A 75 -8.01 -13.49 14.30
CA MET A 75 -8.71 -14.75 14.05
C MET A 75 -9.61 -15.17 15.22
N GLY A 76 -10.88 -15.49 14.94
CA GLY A 76 -11.87 -15.93 15.91
C GLY A 76 -12.43 -14.84 16.83
N LYS A 77 -11.91 -13.61 16.78
CA LYS A 77 -12.43 -12.48 17.57
C LYS A 77 -13.70 -11.90 16.97
N THR A 78 -14.50 -11.26 17.82
CA THR A 78 -15.60 -10.42 17.33
C THR A 78 -15.06 -9.18 16.61
N LEU A 79 -15.87 -8.57 15.75
CA LEU A 79 -15.48 -7.34 15.06
C LEU A 79 -15.07 -6.23 16.03
N GLU A 80 -15.80 -6.12 17.17
CA GLU A 80 -15.50 -5.13 18.21
C GLU A 80 -14.18 -5.39 18.94
N GLU A 81 -13.86 -6.67 19.18
CA GLU A 81 -12.59 -7.08 19.80
C GLU A 81 -11.42 -6.88 18.83
N ALA A 82 -11.63 -7.16 17.55
CA ALA A 82 -10.62 -6.95 16.52
C ALA A 82 -10.31 -5.45 16.31
N LEU A 83 -11.31 -4.56 16.43
CA LEU A 83 -11.10 -3.11 16.41
C LEU A 83 -10.31 -2.57 17.62
N LYS A 84 -10.19 -3.35 18.70
CA LYS A 84 -9.35 -3.01 19.87
C LYS A 84 -7.89 -3.42 19.71
N ILE A 85 -7.54 -4.07 18.61
CA ILE A 85 -6.14 -4.40 18.29
C ILE A 85 -5.43 -3.10 17.95
N THR A 86 -4.58 -2.66 18.87
CA THR A 86 -3.81 -1.43 18.74
C THR A 86 -2.40 -1.69 18.21
N PRO A 87 -1.73 -0.71 17.61
CA PRO A 87 -0.33 -0.84 17.22
C PRO A 87 0.58 -1.27 18.36
N ARG A 88 0.25 -0.83 19.58
CA ARG A 88 1.01 -1.18 20.78
C ARG A 88 0.81 -2.65 21.16
N SER A 89 -0.45 -3.13 21.16
CA SER A 89 -0.72 -4.54 21.48
C SER A 89 -0.05 -5.49 20.48
N VAL A 90 0.03 -5.12 19.21
CA VAL A 90 0.74 -5.89 18.18
C VAL A 90 2.25 -5.92 18.45
N ALA A 91 2.83 -4.78 18.82
CA ALA A 91 4.24 -4.70 19.16
C ALA A 91 4.57 -5.49 20.45
N ASP A 92 3.69 -5.41 21.45
CA ASP A 92 3.84 -6.14 22.72
C ASP A 92 3.74 -7.66 22.49
N GLU A 93 2.80 -8.12 21.66
CA GLU A 93 2.67 -9.53 21.29
C GLU A 93 3.89 -10.05 20.51
N LEU A 94 4.53 -9.21 19.73
CA LEU A 94 5.80 -9.51 19.06
C LEU A 94 7.02 -9.39 20.00
N GLU A 95 6.81 -9.25 21.32
CA GLU A 95 7.87 -9.06 22.33
C GLU A 95 8.76 -7.84 22.04
N GLY A 96 8.22 -6.85 21.35
CA GLY A 96 8.85 -5.61 21.00
C GLY A 96 9.33 -5.53 19.55
N LEU A 97 9.21 -4.33 19.00
CA LEU A 97 9.72 -3.96 17.68
C LEU A 97 10.78 -2.87 17.84
N PRO A 98 11.80 -2.82 16.99
CA PRO A 98 12.71 -1.69 16.93
C PRO A 98 11.94 -0.38 16.74
N LYS A 99 12.38 0.70 17.40
CA LYS A 99 11.68 2.01 17.37
C LYS A 99 11.42 2.51 15.95
N ASN A 100 12.36 2.30 15.04
CA ASN A 100 12.23 2.65 13.62
C ASN A 100 11.31 1.73 12.81
N LYS A 101 10.78 0.66 13.41
CA LYS A 101 9.83 -0.31 12.79
C LYS A 101 8.45 -0.30 13.45
N PHE A 102 8.26 0.51 14.47
CA PHE A 102 6.96 0.62 15.15
C PHE A 102 5.83 1.10 14.22
N HIS A 103 6.16 1.88 13.18
CA HIS A 103 5.19 2.30 12.17
C HIS A 103 4.55 1.14 11.40
N CYS A 104 5.23 -0.03 11.29
CA CYS A 104 4.62 -1.22 10.67
C CYS A 104 3.41 -1.71 11.49
N SER A 105 3.46 -1.62 12.82
CA SER A 105 2.31 -1.97 13.68
C SER A 105 1.11 -1.04 13.43
N ASN A 106 1.35 0.25 13.14
CA ASN A 106 0.28 1.19 12.78
C ASN A 106 -0.39 0.75 11.47
N LEU A 107 0.42 0.40 10.45
CA LEU A 107 -0.10 -0.05 9.16
C LEU A 107 -0.95 -1.32 9.30
N GLY A 108 -0.46 -2.32 10.05
CA GLY A 108 -1.19 -3.57 10.26
C GLY A 108 -2.54 -3.36 10.95
N ALA A 109 -2.57 -2.59 12.04
CA ALA A 109 -3.80 -2.30 12.76
C ALA A 109 -4.79 -1.49 11.90
N GLN A 110 -4.32 -0.49 11.15
CA GLN A 110 -5.14 0.34 10.27
C GLN A 110 -5.70 -0.45 9.08
N ALA A 111 -4.91 -1.34 8.48
CA ALA A 111 -5.37 -2.17 7.38
C ALA A 111 -6.46 -3.14 7.83
N LEU A 112 -6.33 -3.76 9.03
CA LEU A 112 -7.39 -4.59 9.62
C LEU A 112 -8.65 -3.76 9.93
N GLU A 113 -8.50 -2.58 10.53
CA GLU A 113 -9.62 -1.66 10.80
C GLU A 113 -10.38 -1.29 9.53
N LYS A 114 -9.66 -1.01 8.43
CA LYS A 114 -10.27 -0.72 7.13
C LYS A 114 -11.04 -1.93 6.58
N ALA A 115 -10.51 -3.15 6.72
CA ALA A 115 -11.22 -4.35 6.30
C ALA A 115 -12.54 -4.54 7.05
N ILE A 116 -12.55 -4.29 8.37
CA ILE A 116 -13.77 -4.37 9.18
C ILE A 116 -14.76 -3.26 8.79
N LYS A 117 -14.30 -2.03 8.55
CA LYS A 117 -15.13 -0.92 8.10
C LYS A 117 -15.74 -1.17 6.72
N ASP A 118 -14.98 -1.75 5.79
CA ASP A 118 -15.48 -2.14 4.46
C ASP A 118 -16.60 -3.17 4.58
N TYR A 119 -16.44 -4.19 5.42
CA TYR A 119 -17.50 -5.14 5.73
C TYR A 119 -18.75 -4.47 6.30
N GLN A 120 -18.58 -3.59 7.31
CA GLN A 120 -19.70 -2.89 7.95
C GLN A 120 -20.44 -1.97 6.96
N ALA A 121 -19.73 -1.30 6.05
CA ALA A 121 -20.32 -0.48 5.00
C ALA A 121 -21.16 -1.32 4.02
N LYS A 122 -20.64 -2.47 3.59
CA LYS A 122 -21.36 -3.43 2.74
C LYS A 122 -22.64 -3.96 3.41
N GLN A 123 -22.61 -4.21 4.72
CA GLN A 123 -23.80 -4.65 5.48
C GLN A 123 -24.87 -3.55 5.59
N LYS A 124 -24.47 -2.29 5.66
CA LYS A 124 -25.41 -1.15 5.74
C LYS A 124 -26.00 -0.73 4.39
N GLY A 125 -25.66 -1.42 3.29
CA GLY A 125 -26.09 -1.06 1.94
C GLY A 125 -25.43 0.19 1.38
N GLU A 126 -24.51 0.80 2.11
CA GLU A 126 -23.55 1.76 1.60
C GLU A 126 -22.40 0.94 1.00
N ALA A 127 -22.49 0.65 -0.30
CA ALA A 127 -21.35 0.18 -1.03
C ALA A 127 -20.28 1.27 -0.97
N ALA A 128 -19.38 1.14 -0.02
CA ALA A 128 -18.08 1.78 -0.20
C ALA A 128 -17.56 1.30 -1.55
N PRO A 129 -17.09 2.19 -2.43
CA PRO A 129 -16.56 1.77 -3.70
C PRO A 129 -15.50 0.70 -3.39
N ALA A 130 -15.76 -0.53 -3.83
CA ALA A 130 -14.73 -1.53 -3.94
C ALA A 130 -13.65 -0.85 -4.78
N LYS A 131 -12.59 -0.36 -4.13
CA LYS A 131 -11.34 -0.19 -4.83
C LYS A 131 -10.97 -1.62 -5.20
N GLU A 132 -11.21 -1.94 -6.46
CA GLU A 132 -10.58 -3.05 -7.14
C GLU A 132 -9.14 -3.14 -6.64
N PRO A 133 -8.58 -4.38 -6.49
CA PRO A 133 -7.15 -4.49 -6.30
C PRO A 133 -6.55 -3.55 -7.32
N ALA A 134 -5.78 -2.58 -6.86
CA ALA A 134 -5.06 -1.70 -7.74
C ALA A 134 -3.98 -2.52 -8.47
N VAL A 135 -4.43 -3.35 -9.40
CA VAL A 135 -3.83 -3.41 -10.71
C VAL A 135 -4.06 -1.99 -11.20
N ALA A 136 -3.01 -1.19 -11.14
CA ALA A 136 -3.01 0.16 -11.65
C ALA A 136 -3.75 0.16 -13.00
N ALA A 137 -5.05 0.50 -12.98
CA ALA A 137 -5.62 1.15 -14.12
C ALA A 137 -4.68 2.36 -14.33
N PRO A 138 -4.15 2.58 -15.51
CA PRO A 138 -3.31 3.73 -15.72
C PRO A 138 -4.18 4.93 -15.33
N ALA A 139 -3.93 5.49 -14.12
CA ALA A 139 -4.19 6.88 -13.90
C ALA A 139 -3.61 7.51 -15.16
N GLU A 140 -4.40 8.27 -15.89
CA GLU A 140 -3.87 9.04 -17.00
C GLU A 140 -2.65 9.73 -16.44
N LYS A 141 -1.48 9.17 -16.77
CA LYS A 141 -0.19 9.63 -16.26
C LYS A 141 0.02 10.99 -16.88
N ALA A 142 -0.47 12.03 -16.22
CA ALA A 142 -0.34 13.41 -16.68
C ALA A 142 1.12 13.74 -16.99
N HIS A 143 2.06 12.97 -16.45
CA HIS A 143 3.50 13.19 -16.56
C HIS A 143 4.30 11.89 -16.61
N ALA A 144 3.97 10.97 -17.52
CA ALA A 144 4.80 9.78 -17.77
C ALA A 144 6.07 10.15 -18.56
N CYS A 145 7.20 9.60 -18.18
CA CYS A 145 8.47 9.79 -18.86
C CYS A 145 8.41 9.16 -20.29
N PRO A 146 8.76 9.90 -21.33
CA PRO A 146 8.71 9.39 -22.71
C PRO A 146 9.75 8.31 -23.01
N PHE A 147 10.64 7.98 -22.05
CA PHE A 147 11.72 7.01 -22.27
C PHE A 147 11.51 5.70 -21.48
N CYS A 148 10.77 5.70 -20.37
CA CYS A 148 10.63 4.51 -19.53
C CYS A 148 9.27 4.41 -18.82
N ASP A 149 8.29 5.24 -19.19
CA ASP A 149 6.95 5.34 -18.57
C ASP A 149 6.93 5.59 -17.05
N GLY A 150 8.09 5.87 -16.45
CA GLY A 150 8.23 6.22 -15.03
C GLY A 150 7.65 7.59 -14.71
N GLU A 151 7.38 7.84 -13.43
CA GLU A 151 6.84 9.11 -12.94
C GLU A 151 7.87 10.25 -13.07
N VAL A 152 7.44 11.37 -13.66
CA VAL A 152 8.23 12.60 -13.75
C VAL A 152 7.92 13.51 -12.58
N MET A 153 8.95 13.98 -11.88
CA MET A 153 8.82 14.98 -10.82
C MET A 153 8.62 16.37 -11.40
N GLU A 154 7.57 17.06 -10.93
CA GLU A 154 7.40 18.49 -11.19
C GLU A 154 8.31 19.29 -10.25
N ALA A 155 9.43 19.74 -10.78
CA ALA A 155 10.36 20.64 -10.12
C ALA A 155 10.81 21.68 -11.15
N ASP A 156 11.60 22.67 -10.74
CA ASP A 156 12.19 23.66 -11.66
C ASP A 156 12.98 23.02 -12.80
N LEU A 157 13.46 21.80 -12.58
CA LEU A 157 14.09 20.95 -13.58
C LEU A 157 13.43 19.54 -13.51
N PRO A 158 12.38 19.28 -14.29
CA PRO A 158 11.69 18.00 -14.25
C PRO A 158 12.59 16.85 -14.69
N TYR A 159 12.62 15.79 -13.87
CA TYR A 159 13.37 14.57 -14.15
C TYR A 159 12.53 13.34 -13.84
N CYS A 160 12.84 12.23 -14.51
CA CYS A 160 12.21 10.95 -14.24
C CYS A 160 12.86 10.27 -13.03
N LYS A 161 12.07 9.88 -12.04
CA LYS A 161 12.54 9.14 -10.85
C LYS A 161 13.14 7.78 -11.18
N ALA A 162 12.61 7.10 -12.21
CA ALA A 162 13.00 5.75 -12.55
C ALA A 162 14.31 5.68 -13.35
N CYS A 163 14.48 6.54 -14.35
CA CYS A 163 15.66 6.51 -15.21
C CYS A 163 16.63 7.68 -15.03
N GLY A 164 16.30 8.67 -14.17
CA GLY A 164 17.13 9.85 -13.89
C GLY A 164 17.28 10.85 -15.05
N VAL A 165 16.61 10.62 -16.17
CA VAL A 165 16.73 11.46 -17.37
C VAL A 165 15.93 12.76 -17.14
N LYS A 166 16.57 13.89 -17.47
CA LYS A 166 15.87 15.20 -17.51
C LYS A 166 14.89 15.19 -18.67
N VAL A 167 13.65 15.56 -18.41
CA VAL A 167 12.58 15.69 -19.42
C VAL A 167 12.21 17.17 -19.60
N LEU A 168 11.72 17.50 -20.77
CA LEU A 168 11.17 18.83 -21.04
C LEU A 168 9.65 18.76 -20.89
N LEU A 169 9.05 19.82 -20.38
CA LEU A 169 7.59 19.99 -20.34
C LEU A 169 7.13 20.87 -21.49
N CYS A 170 6.11 20.43 -22.19
CA CYS A 170 5.48 21.27 -23.21
C CYS A 170 4.95 22.58 -22.58
N PRO A 171 5.27 23.75 -23.13
CA PRO A 171 4.84 25.03 -22.56
C PRO A 171 3.31 25.20 -22.55
N ASN A 172 2.60 24.54 -23.47
CA ASN A 172 1.16 24.66 -23.61
C ASN A 172 0.37 23.65 -22.77
N CYS A 173 0.68 22.36 -22.87
CA CYS A 173 -0.10 21.30 -22.20
C CYS A 173 0.62 20.61 -21.05
N LYS A 174 1.82 21.06 -20.68
CA LYS A 174 2.65 20.52 -19.59
C LYS A 174 3.05 19.03 -19.76
N GLN A 175 2.74 18.42 -20.89
CA GLN A 175 3.09 17.03 -21.16
C GLN A 175 4.62 16.87 -21.23
N PRO A 176 5.22 15.85 -20.56
CA PRO A 176 6.64 15.54 -20.70
C PRO A 176 6.96 15.12 -22.14
N VAL A 177 8.02 15.68 -22.67
CA VAL A 177 8.48 15.41 -24.06
C VAL A 177 9.97 15.13 -24.07
N GLY A 178 10.42 14.35 -25.05
CA GLY A 178 11.84 14.07 -25.24
C GLY A 178 12.62 15.31 -25.72
N LYS A 179 13.93 15.29 -25.52
CA LYS A 179 14.81 16.41 -25.91
C LYS A 179 14.85 16.69 -27.40
N ASP A 180 14.56 15.69 -28.22
CA ASP A 180 14.69 15.77 -29.70
C ASP A 180 13.36 16.07 -30.39
N VAL A 181 12.34 16.49 -29.64
CA VAL A 181 10.99 16.73 -30.15
C VAL A 181 10.80 18.23 -30.40
N SER A 182 10.65 18.62 -31.65
CA SER A 182 10.38 20.02 -32.05
C SER A 182 8.91 20.44 -31.95
N GLN A 183 8.00 19.47 -31.87
CA GLN A 183 6.56 19.71 -31.70
C GLN A 183 5.97 18.71 -30.67
N CYS A 184 5.07 19.20 -29.81
CA CYS A 184 4.42 18.36 -28.83
C CYS A 184 3.48 17.35 -29.51
N PRO A 185 3.64 16.03 -29.26
CA PRO A 185 2.82 15.00 -29.89
C PRO A 185 1.35 15.07 -29.43
N LYS A 186 1.07 15.73 -28.27
CA LYS A 186 -0.29 15.83 -27.73
C LYS A 186 -1.04 17.07 -28.22
N CYS A 187 -0.40 18.21 -28.31
CA CYS A 187 -1.09 19.48 -28.61
C CYS A 187 -0.54 20.23 -29.83
N GLY A 188 0.49 19.68 -30.51
CA GLY A 188 1.10 20.31 -31.69
C GLY A 188 1.91 21.58 -31.45
N ALA A 189 2.03 22.05 -30.19
CA ALA A 189 2.78 23.26 -29.86
C ALA A 189 4.26 23.10 -30.17
N SER A 190 4.90 24.13 -30.73
CA SER A 190 6.34 24.16 -31.00
C SER A 190 7.13 24.19 -29.69
N ILE A 191 8.12 23.33 -29.57
CA ILE A 191 9.01 23.25 -28.42
C ILE A 191 10.32 23.89 -28.80
N SER A 192 10.54 25.13 -28.34
CA SER A 192 11.82 25.81 -28.50
C SER A 192 12.75 25.48 -27.35
N LEU A 193 13.84 24.79 -27.65
CA LEU A 193 14.97 24.64 -26.74
C LEU A 193 15.65 26.02 -26.58
N LYS A 194 15.30 26.77 -25.54
CA LYS A 194 16.19 27.85 -25.10
C LYS A 194 17.31 27.17 -24.28
N GLY A 195 18.52 27.26 -24.83
CA GLY A 195 19.76 26.75 -24.30
C GLY A 195 20.12 27.30 -22.93
#